data_45eff827ad78cd2d75f1df60aa10b758
#
_entry.id   45eff827ad78cd2d75f1df60aa10b758
#
_cell.length_a   1.000
_cell.length_b   1.000
_cell.length_c   1.000
_cell.angle_alpha   90.00
_cell.angle_beta   90.00
_cell.angle_gamma   90.00
#
_symmetry.space_group_name_H-M   'P 1'
#
loop_
_entity.id
_entity.type
_entity.pdbx_description
1 polymer ?
#
loop_
_entity_poly.entity_id
_entity_poly.type
_entity_poly.pdbx_seq_one_letter_code
_entity_poly.pdbx_strand_id
1 'polypeptide(L)'
;MKRFLALAVAASALAGCAQSYEPVVDTRGHDTARYQQDLYECRQYAERTSPAGDAAVGGLTGAAAGAALGAITGALVGGVSAGEGAAFGAATGGAVGVGTGAYRGVNEQQRIIDNCMRGRGYNVLN
;
A
#
# COMPACT_ATOMS: atom_id res chain seq x y z
N MET A 1 19.32 -18.32 -8.04
CA MET A 1 18.35 -17.97 -9.09
C MET A 1 16.93 -18.43 -8.78
N LYS A 2 16.64 -19.70 -8.44
CA LYS A 2 15.28 -20.18 -8.14
C LYS A 2 14.56 -19.46 -6.99
N ARG A 3 15.29 -19.03 -5.93
CA ARG A 3 14.72 -18.31 -4.78
C ARG A 3 14.30 -16.86 -5.13
N PHE A 4 15.02 -16.21 -6.03
CA PHE A 4 14.66 -14.86 -6.51
C PHE A 4 13.44 -14.89 -7.44
N LEU A 5 13.32 -15.93 -8.26
CA LEU A 5 12.12 -16.14 -9.10
C LEU A 5 10.87 -16.38 -8.25
N ALA A 6 10.98 -17.17 -7.18
CA ALA A 6 9.86 -17.44 -6.28
C ALA A 6 9.39 -16.18 -5.53
N LEU A 7 10.33 -15.31 -5.10
CA LEU A 7 10.02 -14.04 -4.47
C LEU A 7 9.37 -13.05 -5.45
N ALA A 8 9.84 -13.01 -6.72
CA ALA A 8 9.25 -12.15 -7.74
C ALA A 8 7.82 -12.57 -8.10
N VAL A 9 7.55 -13.88 -8.18
CA VAL A 9 6.21 -14.41 -8.45
C VAL A 9 5.25 -14.16 -7.27
N ALA A 10 5.74 -14.29 -6.03
CA ALA A 10 4.93 -13.98 -4.84
C ALA A 10 4.58 -12.49 -4.75
N ALA A 11 5.52 -11.60 -5.09
CA ALA A 11 5.30 -10.16 -5.10
C ALA A 11 4.28 -9.73 -6.17
N SER A 12 4.29 -10.34 -7.36
CA SER A 12 3.36 -10.03 -8.44
C SER A 12 1.92 -10.51 -8.13
N ALA A 13 1.76 -11.59 -7.37
CA ALA A 13 0.43 -12.08 -6.98
C ALA A 13 -0.28 -11.16 -5.97
N LEU A 14 0.46 -10.43 -5.13
CA LEU A 14 -0.13 -9.49 -4.18
C LEU A 14 -0.57 -8.16 -4.83
N ALA A 15 0.02 -7.79 -5.95
CA ALA A 15 -0.32 -6.53 -6.64
C ALA A 15 -1.72 -6.54 -7.28
N GLY A 16 -2.27 -7.72 -7.59
CA GLY A 16 -3.56 -7.85 -8.28
C GLY A 16 -4.79 -7.54 -7.42
N CYS A 17 -4.70 -7.62 -6.10
CA CYS A 17 -5.87 -7.44 -5.21
C CYS A 17 -6.26 -5.98 -4.96
N ALA A 18 -5.40 -5.02 -5.25
CA ALA A 18 -5.64 -3.60 -4.94
C ALA A 18 -6.52 -2.88 -5.96
N GLN A 19 -6.71 -3.44 -7.16
CA GLN A 19 -7.38 -2.76 -8.28
C GLN A 19 -8.90 -2.98 -8.37
N SER A 20 -9.48 -3.81 -7.51
CA SER A 20 -10.90 -4.21 -7.58
C SER A 20 -11.80 -3.50 -6.56
N TYR A 21 -11.37 -2.35 -6.01
CA TYR A 21 -12.25 -1.61 -5.11
C TYR A 21 -13.47 -1.07 -5.86
N GLU A 22 -14.64 -1.42 -5.38
CA GLU A 22 -15.93 -0.92 -5.84
C GLU A 22 -16.68 -0.34 -4.64
N PRO A 23 -16.98 0.98 -4.63
CA PRO A 23 -17.71 1.60 -3.54
C PRO A 23 -19.14 1.07 -3.49
N VAL A 24 -19.66 0.87 -2.29
CA VAL A 24 -21.08 0.54 -2.10
C VAL A 24 -21.89 1.81 -2.25
N VAL A 25 -22.70 1.88 -3.32
CA VAL A 25 -23.46 3.07 -3.69
C VAL A 25 -24.94 2.74 -3.79
N ASP A 26 -25.79 3.63 -3.30
CA ASP A 26 -27.22 3.54 -3.61
C ASP A 26 -27.47 4.01 -5.07
N THR A 27 -27.74 3.05 -5.94
CA THR A 27 -27.97 3.28 -7.37
C THR A 27 -29.40 3.58 -7.72
N ARG A 28 -30.30 3.76 -6.73
CA ARG A 28 -31.71 4.04 -6.99
C ARG A 28 -31.86 5.37 -7.73
N GLY A 29 -32.44 5.29 -8.93
CA GLY A 29 -32.65 6.45 -9.78
C GLY A 29 -31.45 6.86 -10.66
N HIS A 30 -30.37 6.11 -10.64
CA HIS A 30 -29.21 6.33 -11.51
C HIS A 30 -29.14 5.30 -12.62
N ASP A 31 -28.70 5.73 -13.81
CA ASP A 31 -28.43 4.84 -14.93
C ASP A 31 -27.15 4.04 -14.65
N THR A 32 -27.26 2.71 -14.78
CA THR A 32 -26.15 1.78 -14.53
C THR A 32 -24.96 2.03 -15.48
N ALA A 33 -25.23 2.39 -16.75
CA ALA A 33 -24.18 2.67 -17.71
C ALA A 33 -23.40 3.93 -17.32
N ARG A 34 -24.11 4.96 -16.88
CA ARG A 34 -23.50 6.21 -16.38
C ARG A 34 -22.69 5.98 -15.10
N TYR A 35 -23.22 5.14 -14.19
CA TYR A 35 -22.48 4.76 -12.98
C TYR A 35 -21.12 4.12 -13.30
N GLN A 36 -21.09 3.16 -14.23
CA GLN A 36 -19.84 2.49 -14.62
C GLN A 36 -18.83 3.46 -15.25
N GLN A 37 -19.29 4.39 -16.08
CA GLN A 37 -18.44 5.42 -16.66
C GLN A 37 -17.87 6.35 -15.58
N ASP A 38 -18.73 6.83 -14.69
CA ASP A 38 -18.35 7.71 -13.59
C ASP A 38 -17.34 7.02 -12.65
N LEU A 39 -17.57 5.74 -12.33
CA LEU A 39 -16.65 4.95 -11.51
C LEU A 39 -15.29 4.77 -12.19
N TYR A 40 -15.27 4.49 -13.50
CA TYR A 40 -14.04 4.38 -14.27
C TYR A 40 -13.23 5.67 -14.23
N GLU A 41 -13.86 6.82 -14.44
CA GLU A 41 -13.19 8.12 -14.37
C GLU A 41 -12.67 8.42 -12.96
N CYS A 42 -13.45 8.12 -11.90
CA CYS A 42 -13.01 8.31 -10.53
C CYS A 42 -11.82 7.42 -10.16
N ARG A 43 -11.75 6.20 -10.71
CA ARG A 43 -10.58 5.33 -10.58
C ARG A 43 -9.34 5.93 -11.25
N GLN A 44 -9.48 6.50 -12.44
CA GLN A 44 -8.36 7.18 -13.10
C GLN A 44 -7.82 8.37 -12.28
N TYR A 45 -8.68 9.11 -11.58
CA TYR A 45 -8.22 10.14 -10.65
C TYR A 45 -7.44 9.55 -9.47
N ALA A 46 -7.91 8.45 -8.91
CA ALA A 46 -7.26 7.78 -7.79
C ALA A 46 -5.90 7.16 -8.19
N GLU A 47 -5.73 6.71 -9.43
CA GLU A 47 -4.46 6.16 -9.94
C GLU A 47 -3.32 7.19 -9.95
N ARG A 48 -3.62 8.48 -9.94
CA ARG A 48 -2.60 9.54 -9.81
C ARG A 48 -1.93 9.53 -8.44
N THR A 49 -2.60 8.99 -7.43
CA THR A 49 -2.02 8.71 -6.11
C THR A 49 -1.40 7.33 -6.16
N SER A 50 -0.09 7.24 -6.00
CA SER A 50 0.66 5.99 -6.19
C SER A 50 0.83 5.25 -4.86
N PRO A 51 0.09 4.17 -4.59
CA PRO A 51 0.33 3.31 -3.43
C PRO A 51 1.73 2.70 -3.44
N ALA A 52 2.32 2.51 -4.63
CA ALA A 52 3.69 2.05 -4.78
C ALA A 52 4.69 3.10 -4.29
N GLY A 53 4.42 4.40 -4.51
CA GLY A 53 5.21 5.49 -3.96
C GLY A 53 5.17 5.50 -2.44
N ASP A 54 3.98 5.40 -1.86
CA ASP A 54 3.80 5.37 -0.40
C ASP A 54 4.43 4.12 0.23
N ALA A 55 4.33 2.97 -0.44
CA ALA A 55 4.98 1.75 -0.02
C ALA A 55 6.52 1.88 -0.07
N ALA A 56 7.06 2.52 -1.10
CA ALA A 56 8.51 2.74 -1.22
C ALA A 56 9.02 3.70 -0.13
N VAL A 57 8.33 4.81 0.11
CA VAL A 57 8.66 5.75 1.20
C VAL A 57 8.56 5.06 2.56
N GLY A 58 7.47 4.32 2.81
CA GLY A 58 7.30 3.54 4.03
C GLY A 58 8.40 2.50 4.22
N GLY A 59 8.77 1.78 3.16
CA GLY A 59 9.85 0.81 3.16
C GLY A 59 11.21 1.41 3.49
N LEU A 60 11.56 2.53 2.85
CA LEU A 60 12.83 3.22 3.10
C LEU A 60 12.91 3.78 4.53
N THR A 61 11.85 4.44 5.00
CA THR A 61 11.79 4.99 6.36
C THR A 61 11.79 3.89 7.42
N GLY A 62 11.05 2.81 7.18
CA GLY A 62 11.02 1.63 8.06
C GLY A 62 12.36 0.92 8.11
N ALA A 63 13.03 0.76 6.96
CA ALA A 63 14.38 0.17 6.90
C ALA A 63 15.41 1.01 7.64
N ALA A 64 15.39 2.33 7.46
CA ALA A 64 16.33 3.23 8.15
C ALA A 64 16.13 3.22 9.68
N ALA A 65 14.88 3.33 10.14
CA ALA A 65 14.55 3.26 11.55
C ALA A 65 14.87 1.89 12.15
N GLY A 66 14.54 0.82 11.46
CA GLY A 66 14.83 -0.56 11.86
C GLY A 66 16.33 -0.82 11.93
N ALA A 67 17.11 -0.33 10.95
CA ALA A 67 18.56 -0.45 10.97
C ALA A 67 19.17 0.24 12.20
N ALA A 68 18.75 1.47 12.50
CA ALA A 68 19.26 2.22 13.64
C ALA A 68 18.95 1.50 14.96
N LEU A 69 17.71 1.08 15.18
CA LEU A 69 17.33 0.33 16.38
C LEU A 69 18.02 -1.01 16.46
N GLY A 70 18.10 -1.75 15.33
CA GLY A 70 18.79 -3.03 15.27
C GLY A 70 20.28 -2.95 15.54
N ALA A 71 20.96 -1.88 15.07
CA ALA A 71 22.37 -1.64 15.38
C ALA A 71 22.61 -1.43 16.88
N ILE A 72 21.77 -0.60 17.52
CA ILE A 72 21.85 -0.35 18.97
C ILE A 72 21.61 -1.64 19.74
N THR A 73 20.58 -2.39 19.39
CA THR A 73 20.25 -3.65 20.05
C THR A 73 21.36 -4.69 19.87
N GLY A 74 21.88 -4.82 18.62
CA GLY A 74 22.99 -5.73 18.33
C GLY A 74 24.26 -5.40 19.09
N ALA A 75 24.57 -4.10 19.27
CA ALA A 75 25.72 -3.68 20.08
C ALA A 75 25.58 -3.96 21.59
N LEU A 76 24.34 -4.01 22.11
CA LEU A 76 24.03 -4.25 23.52
C LEU A 76 23.89 -5.74 23.85
N VAL A 77 23.51 -6.58 22.87
CA VAL A 77 23.30 -8.01 23.04
C VAL A 77 24.61 -8.75 22.72
N GLY A 78 25.20 -9.41 23.69
CA GLY A 78 26.42 -10.20 23.49
C GLY A 78 26.22 -11.31 22.43
N GLY A 79 27.15 -11.40 21.48
CA GLY A 79 27.13 -12.43 20.42
C GLY A 79 26.51 -11.99 19.09
N VAL A 80 25.99 -10.78 18.99
CA VAL A 80 25.48 -10.19 17.72
C VAL A 80 26.26 -8.89 17.46
N SER A 81 26.78 -8.73 16.26
CA SER A 81 27.40 -7.46 15.87
C SER A 81 26.38 -6.38 15.59
N ALA A 82 26.76 -5.10 15.78
CA ALA A 82 25.92 -3.97 15.42
C ALA A 82 25.49 -4.00 13.94
N GLY A 83 26.37 -4.51 13.06
CA GLY A 83 26.07 -4.67 11.63
C GLY A 83 25.01 -5.73 11.34
N GLU A 84 25.08 -6.87 12.00
CA GLU A 84 24.07 -7.93 11.87
C GLU A 84 22.71 -7.49 12.43
N GLY A 85 22.73 -6.81 13.58
CA GLY A 85 21.53 -6.20 14.15
C GLY A 85 20.92 -5.16 13.22
N ALA A 86 21.72 -4.29 12.61
CA ALA A 86 21.27 -3.30 11.64
C ALA A 86 20.65 -3.96 10.39
N ALA A 87 21.28 -5.00 9.85
CA ALA A 87 20.78 -5.70 8.66
C ALA A 87 19.43 -6.37 8.93
N PHE A 88 19.29 -7.06 10.08
CA PHE A 88 18.02 -7.67 10.47
C PHE A 88 16.94 -6.62 10.74
N GLY A 89 17.29 -5.55 11.44
CA GLY A 89 16.38 -4.44 11.71
C GLY A 89 15.94 -3.72 10.44
N ALA A 90 16.84 -3.49 9.48
CA ALA A 90 16.50 -2.91 8.19
C ALA A 90 15.53 -3.80 7.39
N ALA A 91 15.77 -5.10 7.37
CA ALA A 91 14.91 -6.05 6.65
C ALA A 91 13.50 -6.11 7.25
N THR A 92 13.39 -6.23 8.56
CA THR A 92 12.08 -6.29 9.26
C THR A 92 11.36 -4.95 9.23
N GLY A 93 12.06 -3.85 9.54
CA GLY A 93 11.49 -2.51 9.51
C GLY A 93 11.07 -2.09 8.09
N GLY A 94 11.86 -2.45 7.08
CA GLY A 94 11.53 -2.23 5.69
C GLY A 94 10.27 -2.98 5.26
N ALA A 95 10.15 -4.26 5.61
CA ALA A 95 8.97 -5.07 5.29
C ALA A 95 7.68 -4.50 5.93
N VAL A 96 7.75 -4.13 7.21
CA VAL A 96 6.63 -3.50 7.93
C VAL A 96 6.30 -2.13 7.33
N GLY A 97 7.33 -1.33 7.00
CA GLY A 97 7.18 -0.02 6.38
C GLY A 97 6.53 -0.08 5.00
N VAL A 98 6.91 -1.04 4.15
CA VAL A 98 6.25 -1.29 2.86
C VAL A 98 4.78 -1.65 3.07
N GLY A 99 4.47 -2.55 3.99
CA GLY A 99 3.09 -2.97 4.28
C GLY A 99 2.22 -1.82 4.75
N THR A 100 2.71 -1.00 5.69
CA THR A 100 1.97 0.16 6.22
C THR A 100 1.82 1.27 5.19
N GLY A 101 2.84 1.54 4.37
CA GLY A 101 2.80 2.50 3.28
C GLY A 101 1.79 2.08 2.22
N ALA A 102 1.84 0.81 1.77
CA ALA A 102 0.89 0.27 0.81
C ALA A 102 -0.56 0.36 1.33
N TYR A 103 -0.80 0.00 2.60
CA TYR A 103 -2.12 0.11 3.22
C TYR A 103 -2.65 1.55 3.21
N ARG A 104 -1.80 2.54 3.55
CA ARG A 104 -2.18 3.96 3.50
C ARG A 104 -2.51 4.41 2.09
N GLY A 105 -1.67 4.04 1.11
CA GLY A 105 -1.90 4.39 -0.29
C GLY A 105 -3.19 3.81 -0.85
N VAL A 106 -3.51 2.55 -0.52
CA VAL A 106 -4.78 1.92 -0.92
C VAL A 106 -5.98 2.61 -0.27
N ASN A 107 -5.93 2.92 1.02
CA ASN A 107 -7.01 3.64 1.70
C ASN A 107 -7.21 5.04 1.10
N GLU A 108 -6.13 5.73 0.75
CA GLU A 108 -6.24 7.06 0.13
C GLU A 108 -6.87 6.98 -1.26
N GLN A 109 -6.52 5.98 -2.07
CA GLN A 109 -7.20 5.73 -3.35
C GLN A 109 -8.69 5.48 -3.18
N GLN A 110 -9.08 4.66 -2.20
CA GLN A 110 -10.50 4.41 -1.90
C GLN A 110 -11.22 5.70 -1.52
N ARG A 111 -10.63 6.53 -0.65
CA ARG A 111 -11.20 7.83 -0.25
C ARG A 111 -11.35 8.79 -1.44
N ILE A 112 -10.40 8.79 -2.38
CA ILE A 112 -10.48 9.61 -3.59
C ILE A 112 -11.65 9.14 -4.46
N ILE A 113 -11.82 7.84 -4.67
CA ILE A 113 -12.94 7.27 -5.43
C ILE A 113 -14.26 7.64 -4.76
N ASP A 114 -14.39 7.44 -3.46
CA ASP A 114 -15.62 7.74 -2.70
C ASP A 114 -15.99 9.23 -2.78
N ASN A 115 -15.02 10.11 -2.58
CA ASN A 115 -15.23 11.56 -2.66
C ASN A 115 -15.59 12.00 -4.09
N CYS A 116 -14.96 11.41 -5.10
CA CYS A 116 -15.28 11.67 -6.49
C CYS A 116 -16.72 11.24 -6.81
N MET A 117 -17.13 10.05 -6.39
CA MET A 117 -18.49 9.54 -6.60
C MET A 117 -19.53 10.38 -5.84
N ARG A 118 -19.25 10.81 -4.61
CA ARG A 118 -20.12 11.75 -3.86
C ARG A 118 -20.25 13.08 -4.60
N GLY A 119 -19.16 13.61 -5.16
CA GLY A 119 -19.16 14.85 -5.95
C GLY A 119 -20.01 14.75 -7.23
N ARG A 120 -20.25 13.54 -7.75
CA ARG A 120 -21.12 13.27 -8.89
C ARG A 120 -22.58 13.00 -8.49
N GLY A 121 -22.88 13.09 -7.19
CA GLY A 121 -24.25 12.95 -6.66
C GLY A 121 -24.62 11.52 -6.23
N TYR A 122 -23.67 10.58 -6.21
CA TYR A 122 -23.92 9.24 -5.70
C TYR A 122 -23.87 9.21 -4.18
N ASN A 123 -24.80 8.50 -3.57
CA ASN A 123 -24.82 8.27 -2.13
C ASN A 123 -23.92 7.06 -1.80
N VAL A 124 -22.68 7.34 -1.39
CA VAL A 124 -21.70 6.31 -1.01
C VAL A 124 -21.91 5.93 0.44
N LEU A 125 -22.13 4.65 0.69
CA LEU A 125 -22.54 4.07 1.98
C LEU A 125 -21.37 3.55 2.84
N ASN A 126 -20.11 3.69 2.39
CA ASN A 126 -18.91 3.25 3.12
C ASN A 126 -18.54 4.21 4.24
#